data_e27d935629713a03393f413f794dad44
#
_entry.id   e27d935629713a03393f413f794dad44
#
_cell.length_a   1.000
_cell.length_b   1.000
_cell.length_c   1.000
_cell.angle_alpha   90.00
_cell.angle_beta   90.00
_cell.angle_gamma   90.00
#
_symmetry.space_group_name_H-M   'P 1'
#
loop_
_entity.id
_entity.type
_entity.pdbx_description
1 polymer ?
#
loop_
_entity_poly.entity_id
_entity_poly.type
_entity_poly.pdbx_seq_one_letter_code
_entity_poly.pdbx_strand_id
1 'polypeptide(L)'
;MFGDPSGTRRYPVVYAHDGQNLFDGSYSFAGVPWAVDKACSQLESDNNFDMPIVVGINNRGSENLRPNDYFPEKALDYITPEQKEETFIYQTCNDIFYGDEEAAFVAKELKPLVDSLYCTAPDMETTFAMGSSMGGLASMYLLCEYPEIFGGAACLSTHWIGSLNLNPDYTMNDDEICADAILQYLSDHIPTDGLHRLYLDQGTKDWDAGYIKYEVVAREIVANKGYTQENGRLYVYDAKGAGHNEWYWQQRVKIPLKFLLSKSAIEGAGIEDSAMEYEPYFYAHAIYDLAGHKYSLSDLEYLPNGIYINNGKKFIK
;
A
#
# COMPACT_ATOMS: atom_id res chain seq x y z
N MET A 1 7.91 24.11 -7.85
CA MET A 1 6.49 24.40 -7.67
C MET A 1 5.85 24.17 -9.02
N PHE A 2 5.26 23.01 -9.21
CA PHE A 2 4.49 22.68 -10.42
C PHE A 2 3.04 23.07 -10.11
N GLY A 3 2.65 24.24 -10.51
CA GLY A 3 1.28 24.72 -10.34
C GLY A 3 0.84 25.41 -11.60
N ASP A 4 -0.44 25.26 -11.93
CA ASP A 4 -1.08 26.06 -12.97
C ASP A 4 -0.95 27.56 -12.60
N PRO A 5 -0.23 28.38 -13.39
CA PRO A 5 -0.09 29.81 -13.09
C PRO A 5 -1.43 30.57 -13.08
N SER A 6 -2.49 30.00 -13.69
CA SER A 6 -3.84 30.57 -13.68
C SER A 6 -4.59 30.32 -12.36
N GLY A 7 -4.14 29.34 -11.54
CA GLY A 7 -4.79 28.94 -10.29
C GLY A 7 -6.17 28.28 -10.47
N THR A 8 -6.53 27.90 -11.70
CA THR A 8 -7.85 27.35 -12.04
C THR A 8 -7.88 25.84 -12.05
N ARG A 9 -6.74 25.18 -12.29
CA ARG A 9 -6.64 23.72 -12.33
C ARG A 9 -6.76 23.14 -10.93
N ARG A 10 -7.58 22.11 -10.79
CA ARG A 10 -7.71 21.28 -9.58
C ARG A 10 -7.10 19.90 -9.82
N TYR A 11 -6.53 19.34 -8.80
CA TYR A 11 -5.78 18.09 -8.89
C TYR A 11 -6.41 17.00 -8.02
N PRO A 12 -6.56 15.76 -8.50
CA PRO A 12 -6.90 14.63 -7.64
C PRO A 12 -5.84 14.43 -6.57
N VAL A 13 -6.21 13.81 -5.46
CA VAL A 13 -5.31 13.58 -4.32
C VAL A 13 -5.18 12.10 -4.03
N VAL A 14 -3.94 11.64 -3.84
CA VAL A 14 -3.63 10.30 -3.36
C VAL A 14 -3.02 10.42 -1.97
N TYR A 15 -3.71 9.92 -0.96
CA TYR A 15 -3.22 9.76 0.41
C TYR A 15 -2.51 8.42 0.50
N ALA A 16 -1.18 8.46 0.65
CA ALA A 16 -0.34 7.28 0.58
C ALA A 16 0.28 6.97 1.95
N HIS A 17 -0.05 5.82 2.49
CA HIS A 17 0.52 5.29 3.73
C HIS A 17 2.01 4.99 3.56
N ASP A 18 2.75 4.95 4.67
CA ASP A 18 4.21 4.80 4.70
C ASP A 18 4.94 5.90 3.90
N GLY A 19 4.53 7.15 4.12
CA GLY A 19 4.98 8.34 3.40
C GLY A 19 6.49 8.50 3.32
N GLN A 20 7.23 8.05 4.32
CA GLN A 20 8.69 8.04 4.35
C GLN A 20 9.32 7.20 3.23
N ASN A 21 8.57 6.25 2.66
CA ASN A 21 9.06 5.34 1.62
C ASN A 21 8.80 5.84 0.19
N LEU A 22 8.08 6.96 0.01
CA LEU A 22 7.53 7.31 -1.31
C LEU A 22 8.54 7.95 -2.27
N PHE A 23 9.41 8.83 -1.78
CA PHE A 23 10.16 9.75 -2.64
C PHE A 23 11.67 9.64 -2.54
N ASP A 24 12.23 9.53 -1.33
CA ASP A 24 13.68 9.61 -1.08
C ASP A 24 14.18 8.36 -0.34
N GLY A 25 15.14 7.66 -0.95
CA GLY A 25 15.75 6.48 -0.36
C GLY A 25 16.48 6.73 0.95
N SER A 26 16.88 7.98 1.25
CA SER A 26 17.54 8.31 2.53
C SER A 26 16.59 8.19 3.73
N TYR A 27 15.29 8.26 3.50
CA TYR A 27 14.23 8.12 4.52
C TYR A 27 13.50 6.80 4.43
N SER A 28 13.59 6.11 3.30
CA SER A 28 12.91 4.84 3.07
C SER A 28 13.47 3.72 3.94
N PHE A 29 12.59 2.87 4.47
CA PHE A 29 12.91 1.74 5.33
C PHE A 29 14.01 0.83 4.76
N ALA A 30 13.96 0.51 3.47
CA ALA A 30 14.96 -0.33 2.80
C ALA A 30 16.02 0.46 2.03
N GLY A 31 16.07 1.79 2.17
CA GLY A 31 16.95 2.65 1.37
C GLY A 31 16.53 2.75 -0.09
N VAL A 32 15.38 2.19 -0.46
CA VAL A 32 14.81 2.22 -1.81
C VAL A 32 13.44 2.89 -1.72
N PRO A 33 13.24 4.06 -2.35
CA PRO A 33 11.92 4.69 -2.35
C PRO A 33 11.01 4.03 -3.38
N TRP A 34 9.71 4.20 -3.25
CA TRP A 34 8.76 3.81 -4.30
C TRP A 34 8.89 4.67 -5.57
N ALA A 35 9.55 5.82 -5.46
CA ALA A 35 9.74 6.78 -6.55
C ALA A 35 8.42 7.21 -7.22
N VAL A 36 7.43 7.50 -6.41
CA VAL A 36 6.07 7.89 -6.85
C VAL A 36 6.10 9.14 -7.74
N ASP A 37 6.97 10.09 -7.44
CA ASP A 37 7.22 11.29 -8.25
C ASP A 37 7.66 10.95 -9.68
N LYS A 38 8.56 9.96 -9.82
CA LYS A 38 9.05 9.49 -11.12
C LYS A 38 7.97 8.72 -11.87
N ALA A 39 7.20 7.89 -11.15
CA ALA A 39 6.07 7.17 -11.75
C ALA A 39 5.02 8.15 -12.29
N CYS A 40 4.65 9.19 -11.54
CA CYS A 40 3.76 10.24 -12.00
C CYS A 40 4.33 10.98 -13.20
N SER A 41 5.63 11.36 -13.18
CA SER A 41 6.27 12.05 -14.31
C SER A 41 6.28 11.20 -15.58
N GLN A 42 6.43 9.89 -15.48
CA GLN A 42 6.35 8.99 -16.64
C GLN A 42 4.93 8.91 -17.22
N LEU A 43 3.91 9.11 -16.39
CA LEU A 43 2.51 9.10 -16.80
C LEU A 43 2.02 10.47 -17.31
N GLU A 44 2.79 11.55 -17.12
CA GLU A 44 2.39 12.92 -17.50
C GLU A 44 2.02 13.06 -18.98
N SER A 45 2.68 12.31 -19.86
CA SER A 45 2.38 12.32 -21.30
C SER A 45 1.14 11.51 -21.69
N ASP A 46 0.55 10.74 -20.79
CA ASP A 46 -0.69 10.01 -21.02
C ASP A 46 -1.89 10.96 -20.87
N ASN A 47 -2.56 11.25 -21.96
CA ASN A 47 -3.71 12.16 -21.96
C ASN A 47 -4.88 11.67 -21.10
N ASN A 48 -4.93 10.37 -20.77
CA ASN A 48 -5.93 9.78 -19.89
C ASN A 48 -5.53 9.82 -18.41
N PHE A 49 -4.33 10.29 -18.08
CA PHE A 49 -3.85 10.39 -16.71
C PHE A 49 -4.06 11.79 -16.15
N ASP A 50 -4.60 11.89 -14.94
CA ASP A 50 -4.66 13.13 -14.18
C ASP A 50 -3.53 13.17 -13.17
N MET A 51 -2.63 14.15 -13.32
CA MET A 51 -1.51 14.35 -12.42
C MET A 51 -2.01 14.66 -11.00
N PRO A 52 -1.65 13.86 -9.98
CA PRO A 52 -2.15 14.05 -8.62
C PRO A 52 -1.31 15.01 -7.77
N ILE A 53 -1.89 15.43 -6.66
CA ILE A 53 -1.17 15.75 -5.43
C ILE A 53 -1.02 14.45 -4.64
N VAL A 54 0.21 14.10 -4.27
CA VAL A 54 0.46 12.92 -3.43
C VAL A 54 0.79 13.39 -2.02
N VAL A 55 0.02 12.92 -1.06
CA VAL A 55 0.17 13.21 0.37
C VAL A 55 0.73 11.96 1.05
N GLY A 56 2.00 11.99 1.42
CA GLY A 56 2.64 10.89 2.15
C GLY A 56 2.33 10.98 3.64
N ILE A 57 1.75 9.92 4.20
CA ILE A 57 1.45 9.77 5.62
C ILE A 57 2.53 8.91 6.24
N ASN A 58 3.42 9.50 7.03
CA ASN A 58 4.47 8.75 7.71
C ASN A 58 3.89 7.88 8.80
N ASN A 59 4.30 6.62 8.86
CA ASN A 59 3.92 5.73 9.95
C ASN A 59 4.68 6.05 11.26
N ARG A 60 4.19 5.51 12.37
CA ARG A 60 4.86 5.56 13.69
C ARG A 60 5.79 4.36 13.92
N GLY A 61 6.51 3.93 12.88
CA GLY A 61 7.40 2.76 12.93
C GLY A 61 8.54 2.89 13.93
N SER A 62 9.03 4.11 14.20
CA SER A 62 10.04 4.38 15.24
C SER A 62 9.57 4.05 16.66
N GLU A 63 8.24 4.02 16.88
CA GLU A 63 7.60 3.66 18.14
C GLU A 63 7.02 2.23 18.11
N ASN A 64 7.25 1.47 17.04
CA ASN A 64 6.64 0.16 16.75
C ASN A 64 5.10 0.17 16.73
N LEU A 65 4.48 1.31 16.42
CA LEU A 65 3.03 1.49 16.42
C LEU A 65 2.38 1.36 15.04
N ARG A 66 3.15 1.08 13.98
CA ARG A 66 2.61 0.90 12.64
C ARG A 66 1.52 -0.18 12.55
N PRO A 67 1.65 -1.37 13.18
CA PRO A 67 0.57 -2.34 13.21
C PRO A 67 -0.70 -1.82 13.90
N ASN A 68 -0.54 -1.09 14.99
CA ASN A 68 -1.64 -0.52 15.76
C ASN A 68 -2.45 0.49 14.96
N ASP A 69 -1.76 1.34 14.15
CA ASP A 69 -2.40 2.36 13.33
C ASP A 69 -3.06 1.78 12.08
N TYR A 70 -2.46 0.74 11.49
CA TYR A 70 -2.84 0.28 10.15
C TYR A 70 -3.75 -0.96 10.15
N PHE A 71 -3.96 -1.58 11.30
CA PHE A 71 -4.90 -2.69 11.40
C PHE A 71 -6.34 -2.18 11.28
N PRO A 72 -7.20 -2.81 10.46
CA PRO A 72 -8.61 -2.46 10.36
C PRO A 72 -9.33 -2.82 11.67
N GLU A 73 -9.43 -1.86 12.59
CA GLU A 73 -9.81 -2.11 13.99
C GLU A 73 -11.16 -2.82 14.12
N LYS A 74 -12.15 -2.44 13.32
CA LYS A 74 -13.47 -3.09 13.33
C LYS A 74 -13.47 -4.55 12.86
N ALA A 75 -12.38 -5.03 12.25
CA ALA A 75 -12.23 -6.45 11.99
C ALA A 75 -12.18 -7.27 13.29
N LEU A 76 -11.79 -6.67 14.41
CA LEU A 76 -11.82 -7.33 15.73
C LEU A 76 -13.21 -7.76 16.17
N ASP A 77 -14.27 -7.11 15.68
CA ASP A 77 -15.65 -7.46 15.98
C ASP A 77 -16.06 -8.84 15.44
N TYR A 78 -15.28 -9.36 14.51
CA TYR A 78 -15.45 -10.71 13.92
C TYR A 78 -14.63 -11.80 14.62
N ILE A 79 -13.85 -11.45 15.66
CA ILE A 79 -13.07 -12.37 16.47
C ILE A 79 -13.82 -12.66 17.77
N THR A 80 -14.23 -13.91 17.97
CA THR A 80 -14.93 -14.29 19.21
C THR A 80 -14.00 -14.26 20.43
N PRO A 81 -14.54 -14.15 21.67
CA PRO A 81 -13.72 -14.20 22.87
C PRO A 81 -12.84 -15.45 22.98
N GLU A 82 -13.32 -16.59 22.48
CA GLU A 82 -12.57 -17.86 22.48
C GLU A 82 -11.40 -17.80 21.50
N GLN A 83 -11.61 -17.20 20.31
CA GLN A 83 -10.59 -17.04 19.27
C GLN A 83 -9.50 -16.03 19.65
N LYS A 84 -9.81 -15.11 20.59
CA LYS A 84 -8.85 -14.08 21.01
C LYS A 84 -7.53 -14.67 21.52
N GLU A 85 -7.57 -15.80 22.19
CA GLU A 85 -6.37 -16.48 22.72
C GLU A 85 -5.61 -17.27 21.64
N GLU A 86 -6.22 -17.50 20.48
CA GLU A 86 -5.65 -18.30 19.40
C GLU A 86 -5.03 -17.43 18.29
N THR A 87 -5.43 -16.16 18.17
CA THR A 87 -4.89 -15.21 17.19
C THR A 87 -3.72 -14.40 17.75
N PHE A 88 -2.77 -14.03 16.88
CA PHE A 88 -1.59 -13.24 17.24
C PHE A 88 -1.78 -11.74 17.13
N ILE A 89 -2.90 -11.26 16.62
CA ILE A 89 -3.10 -9.82 16.39
C ILE A 89 -3.05 -9.01 17.69
N TYR A 90 -3.59 -9.54 18.79
CA TYR A 90 -3.57 -8.86 20.07
C TYR A 90 -2.14 -8.74 20.65
N GLN A 91 -1.30 -9.75 20.42
CA GLN A 91 0.13 -9.68 20.79
C GLN A 91 0.88 -8.71 19.88
N THR A 92 0.60 -8.72 18.58
CA THR A 92 1.21 -7.81 17.59
C THR A 92 0.99 -6.35 17.98
N CYS A 93 -0.23 -6.01 18.45
CA CYS A 93 -0.62 -4.65 18.80
C CYS A 93 -0.58 -4.35 20.32
N ASN A 94 -0.12 -5.28 21.15
CA ASN A 94 -0.15 -5.16 22.64
C ASN A 94 -1.55 -4.80 23.18
N ASP A 95 -2.60 -5.39 22.64
CA ASP A 95 -4.01 -5.10 22.96
C ASP A 95 -4.42 -3.62 22.74
N ILE A 96 -3.68 -2.85 21.96
CA ILE A 96 -3.95 -1.44 21.67
C ILE A 96 -4.13 -1.27 20.16
N PHE A 97 -5.23 -0.66 19.75
CA PHE A 97 -5.55 -0.42 18.34
C PHE A 97 -5.87 1.06 18.14
N TYR A 98 -5.48 1.61 17.00
CA TYR A 98 -5.67 2.99 16.60
C TYR A 98 -6.13 3.10 15.15
N GLY A 99 -6.64 2.02 14.58
CA GLY A 99 -7.09 2.00 13.18
C GLY A 99 -8.24 2.96 12.93
N ASP A 100 -9.18 3.06 13.86
CA ASP A 100 -10.29 4.00 13.77
C ASP A 100 -9.83 5.46 13.89
N GLU A 101 -8.91 5.77 14.80
CA GLU A 101 -8.34 7.10 14.98
C GLU A 101 -7.47 7.52 13.79
N GLU A 102 -6.67 6.61 13.26
CA GLU A 102 -5.85 6.87 12.07
C GLU A 102 -6.74 7.17 10.86
N ALA A 103 -7.73 6.34 10.60
CA ALA A 103 -8.68 6.55 9.52
C ALA A 103 -9.46 7.87 9.69
N ALA A 104 -9.89 8.18 10.92
CA ALA A 104 -10.57 9.45 11.23
C ALA A 104 -9.64 10.65 11.06
N PHE A 105 -8.38 10.57 11.47
CA PHE A 105 -7.39 11.61 11.26
C PHE A 105 -7.21 11.92 9.77
N VAL A 106 -7.01 10.89 8.93
CA VAL A 106 -6.83 11.08 7.49
C VAL A 106 -8.07 11.72 6.86
N ALA A 107 -9.26 11.19 7.18
CA ALA A 107 -10.51 11.62 6.55
C ALA A 107 -11.00 13.00 7.04
N LYS A 108 -10.90 13.28 8.35
CA LYS A 108 -11.56 14.43 8.97
C LYS A 108 -10.62 15.59 9.34
N GLU A 109 -9.31 15.32 9.41
CA GLU A 109 -8.34 16.36 9.78
C GLU A 109 -7.36 16.62 8.64
N LEU A 110 -6.65 15.60 8.18
CA LEU A 110 -5.61 15.74 7.15
C LEU A 110 -6.20 16.17 5.81
N LYS A 111 -7.25 15.48 5.33
CA LYS A 111 -7.87 15.83 4.05
C LYS A 111 -8.40 17.25 4.00
N PRO A 112 -9.22 17.73 4.95
CA PRO A 112 -9.67 19.12 4.97
C PRO A 112 -8.52 20.13 5.02
N LEU A 113 -7.44 19.82 5.76
CA LEU A 113 -6.25 20.67 5.80
C LEU A 113 -5.57 20.75 4.42
N VAL A 114 -5.36 19.61 3.75
CA VAL A 114 -4.78 19.55 2.41
C VAL A 114 -5.65 20.34 1.41
N ASP A 115 -6.96 20.17 1.44
CA ASP A 115 -7.89 20.89 0.57
C ASP A 115 -7.85 22.41 0.81
N SER A 116 -7.59 22.84 2.03
CA SER A 116 -7.48 24.26 2.37
C SER A 116 -6.17 24.90 1.90
N LEU A 117 -5.10 24.09 1.78
CA LEU A 117 -3.74 24.57 1.49
C LEU A 117 -3.33 24.44 0.02
N TYR A 118 -3.96 23.52 -0.71
CA TYR A 118 -3.56 23.16 -2.07
C TYR A 118 -4.74 23.22 -3.06
N CYS A 119 -4.44 23.29 -4.35
CA CYS A 119 -5.45 23.31 -5.41
C CYS A 119 -6.01 21.91 -5.68
N THR A 120 -6.63 21.29 -4.70
CA THR A 120 -7.23 19.97 -4.81
C THR A 120 -8.57 20.00 -5.55
N ALA A 121 -8.91 18.89 -6.19
CA ALA A 121 -10.27 18.52 -6.52
C ALA A 121 -10.81 17.72 -5.31
N PRO A 122 -11.69 18.30 -4.48
CA PRO A 122 -11.98 17.75 -3.15
C PRO A 122 -13.03 16.64 -3.15
N ASP A 123 -13.64 16.37 -4.31
CA ASP A 123 -14.73 15.41 -4.42
C ASP A 123 -14.26 13.96 -4.25
N MET A 124 -15.18 13.08 -3.88
CA MET A 124 -14.92 11.66 -3.63
C MET A 124 -14.24 11.00 -4.84
N GLU A 125 -14.71 11.27 -6.05
CA GLU A 125 -14.21 10.66 -7.31
C GLU A 125 -12.75 11.01 -7.63
N THR A 126 -12.18 11.97 -6.94
CA THR A 126 -10.81 12.47 -7.13
C THR A 126 -9.94 12.33 -5.87
N THR A 127 -10.43 11.63 -4.85
CA THR A 127 -9.73 11.39 -3.58
C THR A 127 -9.49 9.90 -3.42
N PHE A 128 -8.23 9.49 -3.25
CA PHE A 128 -7.82 8.09 -3.24
C PHE A 128 -6.88 7.78 -2.08
N ALA A 129 -6.92 6.52 -1.61
CA ALA A 129 -5.96 5.98 -0.66
C ALA A 129 -5.01 4.99 -1.35
N MET A 130 -3.77 4.88 -0.87
CA MET A 130 -2.79 3.91 -1.39
C MET A 130 -1.83 3.46 -0.30
N GLY A 131 -1.48 2.17 -0.31
CA GLY A 131 -0.45 1.64 0.58
C GLY A 131 -0.05 0.21 0.26
N SER A 132 1.03 -0.26 0.89
CA SER A 132 1.47 -1.65 0.75
C SER A 132 1.43 -2.38 2.09
N SER A 133 1.33 -3.70 2.02
CA SER A 133 1.35 -4.52 3.22
C SER A 133 0.23 -4.11 4.18
N MET A 134 0.54 -3.79 5.44
CA MET A 134 -0.44 -3.21 6.37
C MET A 134 -0.97 -1.85 5.89
N GLY A 135 -0.18 -1.05 5.14
CA GLY A 135 -0.68 0.16 4.48
C GLY A 135 -1.75 -0.13 3.43
N GLY A 136 -1.74 -1.31 2.82
CA GLY A 136 -2.83 -1.81 1.97
C GLY A 136 -4.11 -2.06 2.77
N LEU A 137 -3.99 -2.66 3.97
CA LEU A 137 -5.13 -2.82 4.90
C LEU A 137 -5.70 -1.46 5.31
N ALA A 138 -4.85 -0.51 5.73
CA ALA A 138 -5.28 0.84 6.12
C ALA A 138 -5.97 1.57 4.96
N SER A 139 -5.47 1.41 3.72
CA SER A 139 -6.09 2.01 2.53
C SER A 139 -7.46 1.40 2.21
N MET A 140 -7.60 0.09 2.34
CA MET A 140 -8.88 -0.61 2.24
C MET A 140 -9.83 -0.14 3.34
N TYR A 141 -9.33 0.00 4.57
CA TYR A 141 -10.11 0.45 5.71
C TYR A 141 -10.65 1.87 5.53
N LEU A 142 -9.83 2.80 5.04
CA LEU A 142 -10.27 4.16 4.66
C LEU A 142 -11.41 4.14 3.64
N LEU A 143 -11.32 3.30 2.62
CA LEU A 143 -12.37 3.17 1.61
C LEU A 143 -13.67 2.63 2.20
N CYS A 144 -13.58 1.68 3.13
CA CYS A 144 -14.75 1.08 3.78
C CYS A 144 -15.42 2.03 4.79
N GLU A 145 -14.61 2.75 5.58
CA GLU A 145 -15.12 3.59 6.66
C GLU A 145 -15.57 5.00 6.20
N TYR A 146 -14.97 5.50 5.11
CA TYR A 146 -15.25 6.84 4.58
C TYR A 146 -15.51 6.81 3.07
N PRO A 147 -16.49 6.01 2.59
CA PRO A 147 -16.79 5.90 1.16
C PRO A 147 -17.30 7.21 0.55
N GLU A 148 -17.86 8.10 1.35
CA GLU A 148 -18.28 9.45 0.88
C GLU A 148 -17.09 10.39 0.65
N ILE A 149 -15.88 10.00 1.09
CA ILE A 149 -14.65 10.79 0.97
C ILE A 149 -13.69 10.17 -0.04
N PHE A 150 -13.52 8.85 -0.01
CA PHE A 150 -12.54 8.13 -0.83
C PHE A 150 -13.23 7.39 -1.99
N GLY A 151 -12.96 7.79 -3.22
CA GLY A 151 -13.49 7.15 -4.44
C GLY A 151 -12.72 5.89 -4.86
N GLY A 152 -11.66 5.54 -4.15
CA GLY A 152 -10.95 4.28 -4.39
C GLY A 152 -9.72 4.08 -3.53
N ALA A 153 -9.26 2.83 -3.52
CA ALA A 153 -8.05 2.43 -2.82
C ALA A 153 -7.14 1.58 -3.71
N ALA A 154 -5.83 1.72 -3.52
CA ALA A 154 -4.83 0.83 -4.08
C ALA A 154 -4.10 0.09 -2.95
N CYS A 155 -4.28 -1.22 -2.92
CA CYS A 155 -3.79 -2.11 -1.89
C CYS A 155 -2.72 -3.03 -2.50
N LEU A 156 -1.45 -2.70 -2.27
CA LEU A 156 -0.32 -3.43 -2.85
C LEU A 156 0.19 -4.48 -1.86
N SER A 157 0.36 -5.72 -2.30
CA SER A 157 0.85 -6.81 -1.43
C SER A 157 0.19 -6.81 -0.06
N THR A 158 -1.14 -6.73 -0.02
CA THR A 158 -1.90 -6.52 1.22
C THR A 158 -1.60 -7.59 2.25
N HIS A 159 -1.34 -7.15 3.48
CA HIS A 159 -1.01 -8.04 4.59
C HIS A 159 -2.25 -8.71 5.18
N TRP A 160 -2.92 -9.57 4.39
CA TRP A 160 -4.18 -10.20 4.77
C TRP A 160 -4.15 -11.03 6.05
N ILE A 161 -2.95 -11.50 6.46
CA ILE A 161 -2.77 -12.19 7.74
C ILE A 161 -3.03 -11.27 8.94
N GLY A 162 -2.80 -9.95 8.78
CA GLY A 162 -3.05 -8.93 9.79
C GLY A 162 -2.05 -8.90 10.94
N SER A 163 -1.68 -10.06 11.49
CA SER A 163 -0.75 -10.18 12.60
C SER A 163 0.71 -10.34 12.14
N LEU A 164 1.67 -10.00 13.01
CA LEU A 164 3.10 -10.13 12.77
C LEU A 164 3.72 -11.20 13.68
N ASN A 165 3.45 -12.46 13.37
CA ASN A 165 4.05 -13.60 14.05
C ASN A 165 5.14 -14.21 13.17
N LEU A 166 6.41 -13.88 13.48
CA LEU A 166 7.55 -14.28 12.66
C LEU A 166 8.32 -15.45 13.29
N ASN A 167 8.69 -16.40 12.46
CA ASN A 167 9.66 -17.43 12.80
C ASN A 167 11.08 -16.83 12.92
N PRO A 168 12.04 -17.54 13.56
CA PRO A 168 13.42 -17.09 13.65
C PRO A 168 14.13 -16.86 12.30
N ASP A 169 13.65 -17.48 11.23
CA ASP A 169 14.13 -17.30 9.87
C ASP A 169 13.39 -16.19 9.10
N TYR A 170 12.58 -15.40 9.82
CA TYR A 170 11.74 -14.31 9.27
C TYR A 170 10.65 -14.76 8.30
N THR A 171 10.31 -16.03 8.25
CA THR A 171 9.06 -16.46 7.60
C THR A 171 7.86 -16.09 8.47
N MET A 172 6.76 -15.73 7.82
CA MET A 172 5.51 -15.37 8.49
C MET A 172 4.76 -16.64 8.88
N ASN A 173 4.35 -16.73 10.15
CA ASN A 173 3.35 -17.70 10.55
C ASN A 173 1.97 -17.24 10.08
N ASP A 174 1.14 -18.19 9.76
CA ASP A 174 -0.24 -17.94 9.38
C ASP A 174 -1.09 -17.58 10.61
N ASP A 175 -2.09 -16.72 10.40
CA ASP A 175 -3.10 -16.36 11.39
C ASP A 175 -4.46 -16.33 10.69
N GLU A 176 -5.02 -17.53 10.49
CA GLU A 176 -6.27 -17.70 9.74
C GLU A 176 -7.44 -16.98 10.42
N ILE A 177 -7.47 -16.94 11.74
CA ILE A 177 -8.53 -16.25 12.50
C ILE A 177 -8.49 -14.75 12.20
N CYS A 178 -7.33 -14.15 12.25
CA CYS A 178 -7.17 -12.73 11.95
C CYS A 178 -7.49 -12.42 10.49
N ALA A 179 -7.00 -13.24 9.56
CA ALA A 179 -7.25 -13.08 8.14
C ALA A 179 -8.75 -13.21 7.80
N ASP A 180 -9.43 -14.19 8.36
CA ASP A 180 -10.88 -14.38 8.16
C ASP A 180 -11.68 -13.19 8.71
N ALA A 181 -11.29 -12.64 9.85
CA ALA A 181 -11.90 -11.45 10.43
C ALA A 181 -11.77 -10.23 9.49
N ILE A 182 -10.58 -10.01 8.92
CA ILE A 182 -10.33 -8.94 7.95
C ILE A 182 -11.17 -9.14 6.68
N LEU A 183 -11.23 -10.36 6.17
CA LEU A 183 -12.00 -10.68 4.97
C LEU A 183 -13.50 -10.56 5.19
N GLN A 184 -14.01 -10.94 6.37
CA GLN A 184 -15.41 -10.75 6.72
C GLN A 184 -15.74 -9.26 6.86
N TYR A 185 -14.86 -8.48 7.51
CA TYR A 185 -14.99 -7.03 7.55
C TYR A 185 -15.07 -6.44 6.13
N LEU A 186 -14.14 -6.80 5.23
CA LEU A 186 -14.16 -6.37 3.83
C LEU A 186 -15.50 -6.72 3.16
N SER A 187 -15.98 -7.95 3.36
CA SER A 187 -17.24 -8.40 2.80
C SER A 187 -18.43 -7.53 3.23
N ASP A 188 -18.46 -7.12 4.47
CA ASP A 188 -19.63 -6.43 5.03
C ASP A 188 -19.58 -4.91 4.80
N HIS A 189 -18.38 -4.33 4.60
CA HIS A 189 -18.19 -2.88 4.60
C HIS A 189 -17.74 -2.28 3.26
N ILE A 190 -17.26 -3.08 2.30
CA ILE A 190 -16.87 -2.53 0.99
C ILE A 190 -18.08 -1.85 0.31
N PRO A 191 -17.97 -0.58 -0.17
CA PRO A 191 -19.10 0.14 -0.75
C PRO A 191 -19.62 -0.51 -2.03
N THR A 192 -20.95 -0.61 -2.18
CA THR A 192 -21.61 -1.32 -3.27
C THR A 192 -22.42 -0.41 -4.20
N ASP A 193 -22.28 0.90 -4.09
CA ASP A 193 -23.04 1.91 -4.85
C ASP A 193 -22.65 2.02 -6.33
N GLY A 194 -21.57 1.38 -6.76
CA GLY A 194 -21.11 1.41 -8.15
C GLY A 194 -20.12 2.53 -8.48
N LEU A 195 -19.72 3.34 -7.51
CA LEU A 195 -18.90 4.54 -7.73
C LEU A 195 -17.41 4.34 -7.45
N HIS A 196 -17.05 3.37 -6.60
CA HIS A 196 -15.70 3.21 -6.07
C HIS A 196 -14.82 2.29 -6.93
N ARG A 197 -13.49 2.50 -6.83
CA ARG A 197 -12.46 1.69 -7.52
C ARG A 197 -11.56 1.01 -6.51
N LEU A 198 -11.15 -0.22 -6.79
CA LEU A 198 -10.22 -0.98 -5.96
C LEU A 198 -9.13 -1.61 -6.82
N TYR A 199 -7.89 -1.37 -6.44
CA TYR A 199 -6.72 -2.04 -6.98
C TYR A 199 -6.18 -3.03 -5.96
N LEU A 200 -5.96 -4.26 -6.37
CA LEU A 200 -5.38 -5.33 -5.57
C LEU A 200 -4.19 -5.94 -6.31
N ASP A 201 -3.06 -6.07 -5.64
CA ASP A 201 -1.93 -6.80 -6.20
C ASP A 201 -1.20 -7.63 -5.17
N GLN A 202 -0.43 -8.59 -5.68
CA GLN A 202 0.45 -9.40 -4.87
C GLN A 202 1.68 -9.85 -5.66
N GLY A 203 2.79 -10.08 -4.97
CA GLY A 203 3.90 -10.86 -5.46
C GLY A 203 3.67 -12.37 -5.34
N THR A 204 4.69 -13.14 -5.68
CA THR A 204 4.63 -14.62 -5.59
C THR A 204 5.80 -15.21 -4.80
N LYS A 205 6.57 -14.36 -4.13
CA LYS A 205 7.74 -14.76 -3.32
C LYS A 205 7.68 -14.13 -1.93
N ASP A 206 8.54 -14.60 -1.06
CA ASP A 206 8.70 -14.11 0.30
C ASP A 206 7.35 -14.15 1.05
N TRP A 207 7.01 -13.12 1.81
CA TRP A 207 5.73 -13.04 2.53
C TRP A 207 4.52 -13.03 1.60
N ASP A 208 4.64 -12.42 0.41
CA ASP A 208 3.54 -12.36 -0.56
C ASP A 208 3.03 -13.76 -0.94
N ALA A 209 3.92 -14.77 -1.00
CA ALA A 209 3.51 -16.14 -1.29
C ALA A 209 2.53 -16.71 -0.25
N GLY A 210 2.66 -16.27 1.01
CA GLY A 210 1.74 -16.67 2.10
C GLY A 210 0.38 -15.97 2.01
N TYR A 211 0.29 -14.83 1.34
CA TYR A 211 -0.95 -14.06 1.24
C TYR A 211 -1.87 -14.51 0.10
N ILE A 212 -1.34 -15.28 -0.87
CA ILE A 212 -2.08 -15.66 -2.10
C ILE A 212 -3.45 -16.24 -1.80
N LYS A 213 -3.56 -17.14 -0.83
CA LYS A 213 -4.82 -17.80 -0.49
C LYS A 213 -5.89 -16.80 -0.01
N TYR A 214 -5.50 -15.79 0.74
CA TYR A 214 -6.39 -14.74 1.25
C TYR A 214 -6.71 -13.69 0.18
N GLU A 215 -5.71 -13.34 -0.63
CA GLU A 215 -5.91 -12.44 -1.77
C GLU A 215 -6.94 -12.98 -2.76
N VAL A 216 -6.92 -14.29 -3.03
CA VAL A 216 -7.93 -14.95 -3.89
C VAL A 216 -9.33 -14.77 -3.29
N VAL A 217 -9.49 -15.00 -1.98
CA VAL A 217 -10.78 -14.81 -1.30
C VAL A 217 -11.21 -13.35 -1.32
N ALA A 218 -10.30 -12.41 -1.07
CA ALA A 218 -10.60 -10.97 -1.14
C ALA A 218 -11.11 -10.55 -2.54
N ARG A 219 -10.47 -11.04 -3.61
CA ARG A 219 -10.89 -10.81 -5.00
C ARG A 219 -12.28 -11.37 -5.28
N GLU A 220 -12.60 -12.56 -4.78
CA GLU A 220 -13.92 -13.16 -4.90
C GLU A 220 -14.98 -12.36 -4.14
N ILE A 221 -14.68 -11.90 -2.93
CA ILE A 221 -15.56 -11.05 -2.13
C ILE A 221 -15.92 -9.79 -2.93
N VAL A 222 -14.92 -9.03 -3.39
CA VAL A 222 -15.17 -7.75 -4.07
C VAL A 222 -15.85 -7.95 -5.43
N ALA A 223 -15.54 -9.05 -6.13
CA ALA A 223 -16.24 -9.41 -7.37
C ALA A 223 -17.72 -9.67 -7.13
N ASN A 224 -18.07 -10.39 -6.07
CA ASN A 224 -19.46 -10.64 -5.66
C ASN A 224 -20.19 -9.35 -5.22
N LYS A 225 -19.45 -8.29 -4.85
CA LYS A 225 -19.96 -6.95 -4.53
C LYS A 225 -20.01 -6.02 -5.75
N GLY A 226 -19.75 -6.55 -6.95
CA GLY A 226 -19.86 -5.83 -8.22
C GLY A 226 -18.60 -5.08 -8.65
N TYR A 227 -17.44 -5.36 -8.06
CA TYR A 227 -16.14 -4.84 -8.52
C TYR A 227 -15.59 -5.79 -9.58
N THR A 228 -15.58 -5.37 -10.83
CA THR A 228 -15.03 -6.18 -11.94
C THR A 228 -14.08 -5.34 -12.81
N GLN A 229 -13.23 -6.03 -13.56
CA GLN A 229 -12.34 -5.36 -14.52
C GLN A 229 -13.15 -4.77 -15.69
N GLU A 230 -14.24 -5.46 -16.09
CA GLU A 230 -15.10 -5.05 -17.20
C GLU A 230 -15.81 -3.72 -16.93
N ASN A 231 -16.20 -3.48 -15.67
CA ASN A 231 -16.82 -2.20 -15.31
C ASN A 231 -15.83 -1.12 -14.84
N GLY A 232 -14.52 -1.41 -14.91
CA GLY A 232 -13.45 -0.48 -14.54
C GLY A 232 -13.32 -0.21 -13.03
N ARG A 233 -14.01 -0.98 -12.19
CA ARG A 233 -14.00 -0.78 -10.73
C ARG A 233 -12.97 -1.62 -10.01
N LEU A 234 -12.48 -2.68 -10.62
CA LEU A 234 -11.43 -3.55 -10.10
C LEU A 234 -10.25 -3.61 -11.06
N TYR A 235 -9.06 -3.53 -10.52
CA TYR A 235 -7.86 -3.95 -11.22
C TYR A 235 -7.09 -4.93 -10.32
N VAL A 236 -6.77 -6.10 -10.84
CA VAL A 236 -5.97 -7.11 -10.13
C VAL A 236 -4.67 -7.34 -10.89
N TYR A 237 -3.56 -7.44 -10.15
CA TYR A 237 -2.25 -7.66 -10.76
C TYR A 237 -1.43 -8.70 -9.99
N ASP A 238 -0.99 -9.73 -10.69
CA ASP A 238 -0.10 -10.75 -10.15
C ASP A 238 1.34 -10.45 -10.55
N ALA A 239 2.10 -9.85 -9.64
CA ALA A 239 3.50 -9.51 -9.84
C ALA A 239 4.39 -10.76 -9.74
N LYS A 240 4.38 -11.58 -10.79
CA LYS A 240 5.10 -12.86 -10.81
C LYS A 240 6.60 -12.68 -10.57
N GLY A 241 7.13 -13.40 -9.58
CA GLY A 241 8.53 -13.32 -9.20
C GLY A 241 8.87 -12.16 -8.26
N ALA A 242 7.92 -11.27 -7.95
CA ALA A 242 8.09 -10.22 -6.97
C ALA A 242 7.94 -10.78 -5.54
N GLY A 243 8.66 -10.17 -4.61
CA GLY A 243 8.55 -10.39 -3.17
C GLY A 243 8.03 -9.16 -2.44
N HIS A 244 8.05 -9.21 -1.11
CA HIS A 244 7.44 -8.23 -0.22
C HIS A 244 8.43 -7.14 0.21
N ASN A 245 8.70 -6.15 -0.64
CA ASN A 245 9.56 -5.00 -0.29
C ASN A 245 9.43 -3.83 -1.28
N GLU A 246 10.01 -2.69 -0.90
CA GLU A 246 9.96 -1.41 -1.61
C GLU A 246 10.53 -1.48 -3.02
N TRP A 247 11.54 -2.30 -3.26
CA TRP A 247 12.12 -2.45 -4.60
C TRP A 247 11.10 -3.00 -5.60
N TYR A 248 10.33 -4.02 -5.20
CA TYR A 248 9.27 -4.57 -6.04
C TYR A 248 8.08 -3.63 -6.17
N TRP A 249 7.72 -2.88 -5.12
CA TRP A 249 6.64 -1.88 -5.19
C TRP A 249 7.03 -0.71 -6.07
N GLN A 250 8.28 -0.23 -6.02
CA GLN A 250 8.79 0.78 -6.94
C GLN A 250 8.56 0.41 -8.41
N GLN A 251 8.81 -0.85 -8.77
CA GLN A 251 8.69 -1.29 -10.16
C GLN A 251 7.26 -1.27 -10.68
N ARG A 252 6.26 -1.37 -9.82
CA ARG A 252 4.87 -1.48 -10.22
C ARG A 252 3.94 -0.37 -9.72
N VAL A 253 4.39 0.57 -8.90
CA VAL A 253 3.57 1.66 -8.36
C VAL A 253 2.89 2.50 -9.43
N LYS A 254 3.43 2.53 -10.63
CA LYS A 254 2.83 3.20 -11.80
C LYS A 254 1.48 2.57 -12.20
N ILE A 255 1.29 1.27 -11.97
CA ILE A 255 0.04 0.57 -12.33
C ILE A 255 -1.14 1.07 -11.49
N PRO A 256 -1.11 1.01 -10.15
CA PRO A 256 -2.19 1.53 -9.32
C PRO A 256 -2.43 3.04 -9.52
N LEU A 257 -1.36 3.83 -9.70
CA LEU A 257 -1.51 5.26 -9.99
C LEU A 257 -2.27 5.49 -11.30
N LYS A 258 -1.92 4.77 -12.36
CA LYS A 258 -2.64 4.86 -13.63
C LYS A 258 -4.10 4.43 -13.49
N PHE A 259 -4.37 3.37 -12.76
CA PHE A 259 -5.73 2.88 -12.52
C PHE A 259 -6.59 3.89 -11.76
N LEU A 260 -6.11 4.40 -10.63
CA LEU A 260 -6.87 5.33 -9.80
C LEU A 260 -7.09 6.69 -10.48
N LEU A 261 -6.10 7.18 -11.23
CA LEU A 261 -6.04 8.54 -11.76
C LEU A 261 -6.44 8.64 -13.25
N SER A 262 -6.97 7.58 -13.83
CA SER A 262 -7.52 7.61 -15.18
C SER A 262 -8.82 8.40 -15.23
N LYS A 263 -8.94 9.32 -16.21
CA LYS A 263 -10.12 10.17 -16.47
C LYS A 263 -11.33 9.40 -16.96
N SER A 264 -11.10 8.29 -17.66
CA SER A 264 -12.15 7.38 -18.10
C SER A 264 -11.99 6.05 -17.40
N ALA A 265 -13.09 5.35 -17.13
CA ALA A 265 -13.03 3.95 -16.73
C ALA A 265 -12.13 3.21 -17.73
N ILE A 266 -11.15 2.47 -17.25
CA ILE A 266 -10.24 1.72 -18.12
C ILE A 266 -11.09 0.62 -18.72
N GLU A 267 -11.59 0.83 -19.96
CA GLU A 267 -12.15 -0.25 -20.77
C GLU A 267 -11.08 -1.32 -20.89
N GLY A 268 -11.36 -2.50 -20.33
CA GLY A 268 -10.57 -3.72 -20.41
C GLY A 268 -9.07 -3.49 -20.64
N ALA A 269 -8.36 -3.16 -19.58
CA ALA A 269 -6.91 -3.30 -19.41
C ALA A 269 -6.03 -3.20 -20.67
N GLY A 270 -5.95 -2.04 -21.28
CA GLY A 270 -4.84 -1.69 -22.17
C GLY A 270 -3.58 -1.23 -21.39
N ILE A 271 -3.38 -1.72 -20.17
CA ILE A 271 -2.05 -1.76 -19.57
C ILE A 271 -1.44 -3.01 -20.16
N GLU A 272 -0.86 -2.86 -21.37
CA GLU A 272 -0.01 -3.92 -21.89
C GLU A 272 0.97 -4.29 -20.78
N ASP A 273 1.00 -5.59 -20.48
CA ASP A 273 2.05 -6.24 -19.72
C ASP A 273 3.32 -6.21 -20.60
N SER A 274 3.70 -4.99 -21.00
CA SER A 274 5.03 -4.74 -21.48
C SER A 274 5.88 -5.02 -20.26
N ALA A 275 6.48 -6.22 -20.24
CA ALA A 275 7.64 -6.48 -19.43
C ALA A 275 8.50 -5.23 -19.56
N MET A 276 8.36 -4.31 -18.59
CA MET A 276 9.16 -3.10 -18.59
C MET A 276 10.58 -3.62 -18.45
N GLU A 277 11.35 -3.56 -19.54
CA GLU A 277 12.80 -3.54 -19.45
C GLU A 277 13.15 -2.31 -18.62
N TYR A 278 13.07 -2.48 -17.33
CA TYR A 278 13.54 -1.50 -16.38
C TYR A 278 15.06 -1.61 -16.42
N GLU A 279 15.71 -0.61 -16.99
CA GLU A 279 17.05 -0.28 -16.54
C GLU A 279 16.93 0.00 -15.04
N PRO A 280 17.47 -0.87 -14.17
CA PRO A 280 17.42 -0.60 -12.73
C PRO A 280 18.10 0.75 -12.52
N TYR A 281 17.41 1.69 -11.89
CA TYR A 281 18.05 2.90 -11.39
C TYR A 281 18.93 2.44 -10.23
N PHE A 282 20.12 2.00 -10.61
CA PHE A 282 21.11 1.45 -9.73
C PHE A 282 21.60 2.50 -8.76
N TYR A 283 21.19 2.40 -7.52
CA TYR A 283 22.15 2.59 -6.44
C TYR A 283 23.01 1.32 -6.40
N ALA A 284 23.77 1.09 -7.48
CA ALA A 284 24.46 -0.16 -7.79
C ALA A 284 25.57 -0.54 -6.80
N HIS A 285 25.76 0.22 -5.72
CA HIS A 285 26.93 0.05 -4.85
C HIS A 285 26.67 0.30 -3.37
N ALA A 286 25.42 0.25 -2.89
CA ALA A 286 25.13 0.45 -1.48
C ALA A 286 24.63 -0.84 -0.83
N ILE A 287 25.10 -1.09 0.38
CA ILE A 287 24.65 -2.14 1.28
C ILE A 287 23.84 -1.45 2.38
N TYR A 288 22.73 -2.04 2.79
CA TYR A 288 21.92 -1.54 3.89
C TYR A 288 21.76 -2.62 4.94
N ASP A 289 21.83 -2.24 6.22
CA ASP A 289 21.41 -3.12 7.32
C ASP A 289 19.89 -3.07 7.51
N LEU A 290 19.35 -3.89 8.40
CA LEU A 290 17.91 -3.93 8.70
C LEU A 290 17.39 -2.67 9.39
N ALA A 291 18.26 -1.80 9.90
CA ALA A 291 17.90 -0.50 10.46
C ALA A 291 17.93 0.63 9.40
N GLY A 292 18.25 0.28 8.14
CA GLY A 292 18.32 1.23 7.02
C GLY A 292 19.63 2.03 6.94
N HIS A 293 20.65 1.70 7.73
CA HIS A 293 21.96 2.36 7.60
C HIS A 293 22.62 1.92 6.30
N LYS A 294 23.12 2.92 5.56
CA LYS A 294 23.78 2.74 4.27
C LYS A 294 25.29 2.57 4.44
N TYR A 295 25.83 1.57 3.79
CA TYR A 295 27.25 1.26 3.71
C TYR A 295 27.70 1.19 2.27
N SER A 296 28.98 1.47 1.99
CA SER A 296 29.53 1.25 0.67
C SER A 296 29.91 -0.23 0.48
N LEU A 297 30.03 -0.70 -0.77
CA LEU A 297 30.53 -2.04 -1.04
C LEU A 297 31.98 -2.25 -0.52
N SER A 298 32.76 -1.18 -0.45
CA SER A 298 34.11 -1.21 0.14
C SER A 298 34.11 -1.49 1.64
N ASP A 299 32.99 -1.23 2.32
CA ASP A 299 32.86 -1.44 3.76
C ASP A 299 32.47 -2.89 4.10
N LEU A 300 32.14 -3.72 3.10
CA LEU A 300 31.63 -5.08 3.28
C LEU A 300 32.50 -5.93 4.20
N GLU A 301 33.82 -5.83 4.09
CA GLU A 301 34.75 -6.59 4.91
C GLU A 301 34.71 -6.19 6.39
N TYR A 302 34.32 -4.94 6.67
CA TYR A 302 34.33 -4.35 8.02
C TYR A 302 32.95 -4.35 8.69
N LEU A 303 31.88 -4.73 7.97
CA LEU A 303 30.54 -4.78 8.56
C LEU A 303 30.49 -5.88 9.65
N PRO A 304 29.77 -5.65 10.75
CA PRO A 304 29.52 -6.69 11.76
C PRO A 304 28.72 -7.84 11.17
N ASN A 305 28.76 -9.02 11.82
CA ASN A 305 27.89 -10.13 11.43
C ASN A 305 26.44 -9.69 11.58
N GLY A 306 25.68 -9.87 10.52
CA GLY A 306 24.29 -9.41 10.45
C GLY A 306 23.64 -9.70 9.14
N ILE A 307 22.39 -9.22 8.99
CA ILE A 307 21.62 -9.33 7.77
C ILE A 307 21.70 -7.99 7.05
N TYR A 308 22.02 -8.06 5.76
CA TYR A 308 22.20 -6.90 4.90
C TYR A 308 21.41 -7.06 3.61
N ILE A 309 21.10 -5.94 2.97
CA ILE A 309 20.43 -5.86 1.69
C ILE A 309 21.36 -5.18 0.69
N ASN A 310 21.57 -5.80 -0.46
CA ASN A 310 22.25 -5.21 -1.59
C ASN A 310 21.49 -5.54 -2.87
N ASN A 311 21.14 -4.53 -3.65
CA ASN A 311 20.35 -4.68 -4.88
C ASN A 311 19.06 -5.49 -4.66
N GLY A 312 18.31 -5.21 -3.57
CA GLY A 312 17.10 -5.94 -3.24
C GLY A 312 17.30 -7.41 -2.83
N LYS A 313 18.55 -7.86 -2.72
CA LYS A 313 18.86 -9.21 -2.26
C LYS A 313 19.40 -9.18 -0.84
N LYS A 314 18.79 -9.98 0.01
CA LYS A 314 19.22 -10.21 1.38
C LYS A 314 20.43 -11.13 1.41
N PHE A 315 21.43 -10.81 2.20
CA PHE A 315 22.55 -11.69 2.48
C PHE A 315 22.97 -11.61 3.95
N ILE A 316 23.64 -12.64 4.43
CA ILE A 316 24.17 -12.71 5.81
C ILE A 316 25.68 -12.55 5.72
N LYS A 317 26.20 -11.68 6.56
CA LYS A 317 27.64 -11.59 6.80
C LYS A 317 27.97 -12.21 8.15
#